data_d64ca9638f128396286d46cfe327c208
#
_entry.id   d64ca9638f128396286d46cfe327c208
#
_cell.length_a   1.000
_cell.length_b   1.000
_cell.length_c   1.000
_cell.angle_alpha   90.00
_cell.angle_beta   90.00
_cell.angle_gamma   90.00
#
_symmetry.space_group_name_H-M   'P 1'
#
loop_
_entity.id
_entity.type
_entity.pdbx_description
1 polymer ?
#
loop_
_entity_poly.entity_id
_entity_poly.type
_entity_poly.pdbx_seq_one_letter_code
_entity_poly.pdbx_strand_id
1 'polypeptide(L)'
;MNKQRILFVLHLPPPVHGAAMMGKYIHDSRVINEAFECKCINLTSAKTLQDIGKGGVIKYIKYLMLLCKVILKVITFRPQLVYVTPTACGVAFYKDFLVVQLLKLMGRKVVVHYHNKGVVTRQDKKLDDWMYRRFFKGIKVILLSDALYEDVKKYVKREDVLICENGIPDTSDRSEKIIRNNPTPRILFLSNLLITKGVIVLLDALKLLKDKNIGFVCNFVGAETNEIDAQHFLGEVQKRGLQQEVKYLGKKYGKEKEYLYRCSDIFVFPTYYYNECFPLVLLEAMQMHLPCISTTEGGISSIIRHGENGYLVERNNPTALANSIEKLLKDADLRKNMGENGWKRFKSDFTLEAFEKRMEFCLKKALK
;
A
#
# COMPACT_ATOMS: atom_id res chain seq x y z
N MET A 1 -11.74 -20.28 28.47
CA MET A 1 -12.53 -20.38 27.21
C MET A 1 -11.62 -20.81 26.08
N ASN A 2 -12.02 -21.76 25.23
CA ASN A 2 -11.23 -22.13 24.06
C ASN A 2 -11.19 -20.96 23.08
N LYS A 3 -9.98 -20.58 22.62
CA LYS A 3 -9.81 -19.53 21.62
C LYS A 3 -10.54 -19.87 20.33
N GLN A 4 -11.14 -18.87 19.68
CA GLN A 4 -11.74 -19.05 18.36
C GLN A 4 -10.64 -19.29 17.31
N ARG A 5 -10.89 -20.24 16.38
CA ARG A 5 -9.90 -20.68 15.39
C ARG A 5 -10.06 -19.91 14.09
N ILE A 6 -8.98 -19.26 13.66
CA ILE A 6 -8.91 -18.48 12.40
C ILE A 6 -7.84 -19.09 11.49
N LEU A 7 -8.22 -19.39 10.26
CA LEU A 7 -7.30 -19.76 9.20
C LEU A 7 -7.01 -18.53 8.33
N PHE A 8 -5.75 -18.11 8.32
CA PHE A 8 -5.27 -17.04 7.45
C PHE A 8 -4.76 -17.62 6.13
N VAL A 9 -5.31 -17.14 5.01
CA VAL A 9 -4.90 -17.47 3.64
C VAL A 9 -4.47 -16.15 3.00
N LEU A 10 -3.17 -15.84 3.09
CA LEU A 10 -2.65 -14.50 2.81
C LEU A 10 -1.26 -14.53 2.14
N HIS A 11 -0.85 -13.40 1.61
CA HIS A 11 0.48 -13.25 1.02
C HIS A 11 1.52 -12.99 2.09
N LEU A 12 2.65 -13.74 2.03
CA LEU A 12 3.83 -13.52 2.87
C LEU A 12 5.05 -13.26 1.99
N PRO A 13 6.01 -12.43 2.43
CA PRO A 13 7.27 -12.28 1.72
C PRO A 13 8.10 -13.60 1.72
N PRO A 14 8.97 -13.83 0.71
CA PRO A 14 9.19 -13.05 -0.49
C PRO A 14 8.10 -13.25 -1.56
N PRO A 15 7.91 -12.34 -2.52
CA PRO A 15 8.58 -11.04 -2.69
C PRO A 15 8.06 -9.98 -1.72
N VAL A 16 8.92 -8.96 -1.43
CA VAL A 16 8.56 -7.86 -0.55
C VAL A 16 7.73 -6.82 -1.31
N HIS A 17 6.47 -6.68 -0.92
CA HIS A 17 5.53 -5.65 -1.38
C HIS A 17 4.51 -5.35 -0.28
N GLY A 18 3.75 -4.25 -0.40
CA GLY A 18 2.87 -3.77 0.66
C GLY A 18 1.95 -4.85 1.26
N ALA A 19 1.20 -5.57 0.41
CA ALA A 19 0.29 -6.62 0.88
C ALA A 19 1.02 -7.77 1.59
N ALA A 20 2.21 -8.19 1.11
CA ALA A 20 3.00 -9.24 1.75
C ALA A 20 3.56 -8.78 3.12
N MET A 21 3.95 -7.50 3.24
CA MET A 21 4.38 -6.94 4.52
C MET A 21 3.24 -6.89 5.52
N MET A 22 2.04 -6.48 5.11
CA MET A 22 0.86 -6.50 5.98
C MET A 22 0.50 -7.93 6.39
N GLY A 23 0.60 -8.90 5.47
CA GLY A 23 0.43 -10.31 5.78
C GLY A 23 1.43 -10.81 6.83
N LYS A 24 2.70 -10.40 6.73
CA LYS A 24 3.72 -10.69 7.72
C LYS A 24 3.38 -10.08 9.09
N TYR A 25 2.94 -8.84 9.14
CA TYR A 25 2.54 -8.19 10.40
C TYR A 25 1.35 -8.90 11.06
N ILE A 26 0.35 -9.35 10.29
CA ILE A 26 -0.75 -10.16 10.80
C ILE A 26 -0.24 -11.51 11.35
N HIS A 27 0.61 -12.19 10.59
CA HIS A 27 1.16 -13.49 10.98
C HIS A 27 1.98 -13.42 12.29
N ASP A 28 2.82 -12.39 12.42
CA ASP A 28 3.74 -12.22 13.55
C ASP A 28 3.10 -11.49 14.75
N SER A 29 1.86 -10.98 14.59
CA SER A 29 1.16 -10.20 15.62
C SER A 29 0.92 -11.00 16.91
N ARG A 30 1.42 -10.49 18.02
CA ARG A 30 1.12 -11.04 19.35
C ARG A 30 -0.34 -10.83 19.72
N VAL A 31 -0.89 -9.66 19.47
CA VAL A 31 -2.29 -9.29 19.77
C VAL A 31 -3.25 -10.29 19.13
N ILE A 32 -3.07 -10.58 17.82
CA ILE A 32 -3.92 -11.52 17.09
C ILE A 32 -3.73 -12.96 17.59
N ASN A 33 -2.48 -13.40 17.81
CA ASN A 33 -2.17 -14.76 18.26
C ASN A 33 -2.56 -15.02 19.72
N GLU A 34 -2.63 -13.97 20.54
CA GLU A 34 -3.16 -14.07 21.90
C GLU A 34 -4.69 -14.12 21.92
N ALA A 35 -5.36 -13.37 21.03
CA ALA A 35 -6.82 -13.33 20.94
C ALA A 35 -7.43 -14.58 20.30
N PHE A 36 -6.74 -15.20 19.33
CA PHE A 36 -7.24 -16.31 18.51
C PHE A 36 -6.26 -17.47 18.44
N GLU A 37 -6.75 -18.67 18.14
CA GLU A 37 -5.92 -19.79 17.69
C GLU A 37 -5.75 -19.69 16.16
N CYS A 38 -4.52 -19.39 15.71
CA CYS A 38 -4.23 -19.04 14.32
C CYS A 38 -3.45 -20.13 13.59
N LYS A 39 -3.81 -20.38 12.34
CA LYS A 39 -3.00 -21.12 11.37
C LYS A 39 -2.91 -20.29 10.10
N CYS A 40 -1.80 -20.44 9.36
CA CYS A 40 -1.54 -19.65 8.16
C CYS A 40 -1.23 -20.54 6.94
N ILE A 41 -1.72 -20.11 5.77
CA ILE A 41 -1.36 -20.64 4.46
C ILE A 41 -0.87 -19.47 3.62
N ASN A 42 0.35 -19.57 3.09
CA ASN A 42 0.90 -18.57 2.19
C ASN A 42 0.36 -18.75 0.77
N LEU A 43 -0.30 -17.72 0.23
CA LEU A 43 -0.77 -17.64 -1.16
C LEU A 43 0.34 -17.35 -2.17
N THR A 44 1.49 -16.88 -1.70
CA THR A 44 2.58 -16.44 -2.59
C THR A 44 3.22 -17.65 -3.27
N SER A 45 3.15 -17.70 -4.60
CA SER A 45 3.79 -18.71 -5.43
C SER A 45 5.05 -18.20 -6.17
N ALA A 46 5.19 -16.88 -6.29
CA ALA A 46 6.33 -16.22 -6.93
C ALA A 46 7.48 -16.03 -5.94
N LYS A 47 8.73 -16.26 -6.38
CA LYS A 47 9.92 -16.03 -5.54
C LYS A 47 10.44 -14.59 -5.67
N THR A 48 10.25 -13.98 -6.84
CA THR A 48 10.68 -12.60 -7.14
C THR A 48 9.51 -11.78 -7.70
N LEU A 49 9.62 -10.43 -7.67
CA LEU A 49 8.64 -9.55 -8.30
C LEU A 49 8.51 -9.78 -9.81
N GLN A 50 9.61 -10.17 -10.46
CA GLN A 50 9.65 -10.44 -11.90
C GLN A 50 8.96 -11.76 -12.30
N ASP A 51 8.73 -12.66 -11.35
CA ASP A 51 8.02 -13.93 -11.57
C ASP A 51 6.50 -13.77 -11.51
N ILE A 52 6.03 -12.64 -11.05
CA ILE A 52 4.60 -12.33 -10.99
C ILE A 52 4.06 -12.24 -12.41
N GLY A 53 3.06 -13.06 -12.73
CA GLY A 53 2.43 -13.06 -14.07
C GLY A 53 3.03 -14.05 -15.09
N LYS A 54 4.27 -14.53 -14.96
CA LYS A 54 4.85 -15.53 -15.87
C LYS A 54 4.15 -16.90 -15.74
N GLY A 55 3.61 -17.45 -16.84
CA GLY A 55 2.84 -18.69 -16.89
C GLY A 55 3.71 -19.98 -16.94
N GLY A 56 3.04 -21.14 -16.85
CA GLY A 56 3.65 -22.47 -17.01
C GLY A 56 2.87 -23.56 -16.27
N VAL A 57 2.96 -24.82 -16.71
CA VAL A 57 2.29 -26.00 -16.12
C VAL A 57 2.58 -26.13 -14.62
N ILE A 58 3.81 -25.83 -14.21
CA ILE A 58 4.24 -25.87 -12.81
C ILE A 58 3.38 -24.97 -11.91
N LYS A 59 2.89 -23.83 -12.43
CA LYS A 59 1.99 -22.94 -11.65
C LYS A 59 0.62 -23.56 -11.40
N TYR A 60 0.09 -24.32 -12.35
CA TYR A 60 -1.17 -25.02 -12.16
C TYR A 60 -1.04 -26.12 -11.11
N ILE A 61 0.06 -26.90 -11.16
CA ILE A 61 0.36 -27.92 -10.14
C ILE A 61 0.48 -27.28 -8.75
N LYS A 62 1.26 -26.21 -8.61
CA LYS A 62 1.39 -25.48 -7.34
C LYS A 62 0.04 -24.93 -6.84
N TYR A 63 -0.80 -24.48 -7.75
CA TYR A 63 -2.13 -23.99 -7.39
C TYR A 63 -3.05 -25.14 -6.92
N LEU A 64 -3.05 -26.30 -7.58
CA LEU A 64 -3.76 -27.49 -7.11
C LEU A 64 -3.26 -27.94 -5.73
N MET A 65 -1.95 -27.96 -5.52
CA MET A 65 -1.37 -28.24 -4.20
C MET A 65 -1.84 -27.23 -3.14
N LEU A 66 -1.98 -25.94 -3.50
CA LEU A 66 -2.53 -24.93 -2.60
C LEU A 66 -3.98 -25.25 -2.23
N LEU A 67 -4.84 -25.59 -3.20
CA LEU A 67 -6.23 -25.99 -2.93
C LEU A 67 -6.28 -27.21 -2.00
N CYS A 68 -5.49 -28.24 -2.26
CA CYS A 68 -5.39 -29.42 -1.39
C CYS A 68 -4.95 -29.05 0.04
N LYS A 69 -3.97 -28.15 0.19
CA LYS A 69 -3.53 -27.62 1.51
C LYS A 69 -4.66 -26.89 2.22
N VAL A 70 -5.43 -26.05 1.50
CA VAL A 70 -6.59 -25.35 2.07
C VAL A 70 -7.63 -26.34 2.57
N ILE A 71 -8.03 -27.32 1.75
CA ILE A 71 -8.99 -28.37 2.11
C ILE A 71 -8.52 -29.12 3.36
N LEU A 72 -7.32 -29.67 3.33
CA LEU A 72 -6.75 -30.41 4.44
C LEU A 72 -6.72 -29.58 5.72
N LYS A 73 -6.29 -28.32 5.62
CA LYS A 73 -6.23 -27.43 6.78
C LYS A 73 -7.62 -27.09 7.33
N VAL A 74 -8.62 -26.91 6.49
CA VAL A 74 -10.02 -26.67 6.90
C VAL A 74 -10.59 -27.90 7.62
N ILE A 75 -10.33 -29.11 7.12
CA ILE A 75 -10.80 -30.35 7.73
C ILE A 75 -10.12 -30.60 9.09
N THR A 76 -8.78 -30.50 9.13
CA THR A 76 -7.99 -30.84 10.33
C THR A 76 -8.08 -29.77 11.42
N PHE A 77 -8.05 -28.49 11.05
CA PHE A 77 -8.06 -27.37 11.99
C PHE A 77 -9.47 -26.90 12.37
N ARG A 78 -10.46 -27.12 11.49
CA ARG A 78 -11.88 -26.73 11.66
C ARG A 78 -12.04 -25.25 12.07
N PRO A 79 -11.52 -24.28 11.26
CA PRO A 79 -11.60 -22.87 11.58
C PRO A 79 -13.05 -22.38 11.60
N GLN A 80 -13.39 -21.46 12.51
CA GLN A 80 -14.68 -20.77 12.55
C GLN A 80 -14.72 -19.62 11.54
N LEU A 81 -13.55 -19.02 11.24
CA LEU A 81 -13.40 -17.96 10.25
C LEU A 81 -12.18 -18.25 9.37
N VAL A 82 -12.32 -18.02 8.08
CA VAL A 82 -11.19 -17.98 7.16
C VAL A 82 -11.00 -16.56 6.65
N TYR A 83 -9.84 -16.00 6.94
CA TYR A 83 -9.42 -14.69 6.44
C TYR A 83 -8.63 -14.88 5.15
N VAL A 84 -8.99 -14.16 4.09
CA VAL A 84 -8.36 -14.27 2.77
C VAL A 84 -7.94 -12.89 2.26
N THR A 85 -6.74 -12.77 1.68
CA THR A 85 -6.28 -11.56 0.97
C THR A 85 -6.32 -11.79 -0.54
N PRO A 86 -7.48 -11.62 -1.19
CA PRO A 86 -7.63 -11.90 -2.62
C PRO A 86 -7.12 -10.75 -3.48
N THR A 87 -6.92 -11.04 -4.75
CA THR A 87 -6.72 -10.05 -5.80
C THR A 87 -8.06 -9.54 -6.31
N ALA A 88 -8.19 -8.24 -6.57
CA ALA A 88 -9.46 -7.62 -6.95
C ALA A 88 -9.90 -7.95 -8.38
N CYS A 89 -8.98 -8.20 -9.31
CA CYS A 89 -9.32 -8.41 -10.72
C CYS A 89 -8.28 -9.27 -11.48
N GLY A 90 -8.61 -9.64 -12.71
CA GLY A 90 -7.74 -10.37 -13.62
C GLY A 90 -7.61 -11.86 -13.29
N VAL A 91 -6.61 -12.53 -13.90
CA VAL A 91 -6.41 -13.98 -13.76
C VAL A 91 -6.16 -14.42 -12.32
N ALA A 92 -5.55 -13.57 -11.52
CA ALA A 92 -5.32 -13.85 -10.11
C ALA A 92 -6.65 -13.92 -9.33
N PHE A 93 -7.60 -13.00 -9.61
CA PHE A 93 -8.94 -13.06 -9.04
C PHE A 93 -9.64 -14.39 -9.33
N TYR A 94 -9.52 -14.94 -10.55
CA TYR A 94 -10.18 -16.22 -10.88
C TYR A 94 -9.69 -17.38 -10.02
N LYS A 95 -8.42 -17.38 -9.66
CA LYS A 95 -7.83 -18.35 -8.72
C LYS A 95 -8.39 -18.12 -7.31
N ASP A 96 -8.37 -16.89 -6.84
CA ASP A 96 -8.86 -16.54 -5.50
C ASP A 96 -10.36 -16.79 -5.37
N PHE A 97 -11.13 -16.61 -6.45
CA PHE A 97 -12.54 -16.98 -6.54
C PHE A 97 -12.76 -18.46 -6.23
N LEU A 98 -11.98 -19.37 -6.83
CA LEU A 98 -12.12 -20.80 -6.59
C LEU A 98 -11.81 -21.16 -5.12
N VAL A 99 -10.78 -20.54 -4.53
CA VAL A 99 -10.47 -20.72 -3.09
C VAL A 99 -11.66 -20.30 -2.23
N VAL A 100 -12.24 -19.12 -2.47
CA VAL A 100 -13.36 -18.60 -1.69
C VAL A 100 -14.62 -19.43 -1.88
N GLN A 101 -14.94 -19.87 -3.13
CA GLN A 101 -16.08 -20.75 -3.35
C GLN A 101 -15.92 -22.09 -2.65
N LEU A 102 -14.73 -22.68 -2.68
CA LEU A 102 -14.42 -23.92 -1.97
C LEU A 102 -14.65 -23.77 -0.46
N LEU A 103 -14.18 -22.69 0.14
CA LEU A 103 -14.37 -22.41 1.57
C LEU A 103 -15.87 -22.27 1.92
N LYS A 104 -16.65 -21.61 1.07
CA LYS A 104 -18.10 -21.47 1.23
C LYS A 104 -18.81 -22.82 1.13
N LEU A 105 -18.44 -23.67 0.15
CA LEU A 105 -18.98 -25.02 -0.01
C LEU A 105 -18.69 -25.90 1.21
N MET A 106 -17.54 -25.68 1.88
CA MET A 106 -17.19 -26.35 3.14
C MET A 106 -17.86 -25.73 4.37
N GLY A 107 -18.81 -24.79 4.19
CA GLY A 107 -19.59 -24.17 5.27
C GLY A 107 -18.78 -23.26 6.18
N ARG A 108 -17.68 -22.66 5.69
CA ARG A 108 -16.83 -21.76 6.50
C ARG A 108 -17.27 -20.31 6.36
N LYS A 109 -17.29 -19.56 7.48
CA LYS A 109 -17.37 -18.11 7.41
C LYS A 109 -16.09 -17.58 6.75
N VAL A 110 -16.23 -16.66 5.80
CA VAL A 110 -15.11 -16.06 5.08
C VAL A 110 -15.16 -14.54 5.24
N VAL A 111 -14.01 -13.94 5.52
CA VAL A 111 -13.79 -12.51 5.43
C VAL A 111 -12.67 -12.26 4.44
N VAL A 112 -12.83 -11.30 3.54
CA VAL A 112 -11.80 -10.92 2.58
C VAL A 112 -11.25 -9.55 2.92
N HIS A 113 -9.93 -9.38 2.79
CA HIS A 113 -9.26 -8.10 3.01
C HIS A 113 -8.52 -7.68 1.74
N TYR A 114 -8.95 -6.59 1.13
CA TYR A 114 -8.36 -6.09 -0.11
C TYR A 114 -7.20 -5.16 0.16
N HIS A 115 -6.03 -5.49 -0.41
CA HIS A 115 -4.84 -4.64 -0.47
C HIS A 115 -4.59 -4.08 -1.89
N ASN A 116 -5.51 -4.31 -2.79
CA ASN A 116 -5.56 -3.78 -4.15
C ASN A 116 -7.01 -3.51 -4.53
N LYS A 117 -7.24 -2.77 -5.62
CA LYS A 117 -8.57 -2.47 -6.15
C LYS A 117 -8.67 -2.84 -7.62
N GLY A 118 -9.86 -2.79 -8.18
CA GLY A 118 -10.07 -3.11 -9.59
C GLY A 118 -11.36 -3.83 -9.88
N VAL A 119 -12.20 -4.08 -8.89
CA VAL A 119 -13.52 -4.68 -9.06
C VAL A 119 -14.38 -3.82 -10.00
N VAL A 120 -14.40 -2.50 -9.77
CA VAL A 120 -15.18 -1.55 -10.56
C VAL A 120 -14.81 -1.56 -12.06
N THR A 121 -13.53 -1.83 -12.41
CA THR A 121 -13.09 -1.84 -13.82
C THR A 121 -13.51 -3.05 -14.62
N ARG A 122 -14.01 -4.08 -13.92
CA ARG A 122 -14.37 -5.36 -14.52
C ARG A 122 -15.87 -5.67 -14.41
N GLN A 123 -16.60 -4.84 -13.67
CA GLN A 123 -18.01 -5.07 -13.34
C GLN A 123 -18.96 -5.09 -14.55
N ASP A 124 -18.52 -4.57 -15.72
CA ASP A 124 -19.31 -4.57 -16.96
C ASP A 124 -19.06 -5.81 -17.82
N LYS A 125 -18.08 -6.65 -17.45
CA LYS A 125 -17.81 -7.92 -18.12
C LYS A 125 -18.69 -9.00 -17.54
N LYS A 126 -19.57 -9.60 -18.35
CA LYS A 126 -20.59 -10.59 -17.92
C LYS A 126 -20.05 -11.70 -17.01
N LEU A 127 -18.89 -12.28 -17.35
CA LEU A 127 -18.27 -13.33 -16.54
C LEU A 127 -17.79 -12.79 -15.19
N ASP A 128 -17.09 -11.66 -15.19
CA ASP A 128 -16.55 -11.05 -13.97
C ASP A 128 -17.70 -10.58 -13.05
N ASP A 129 -18.77 -9.97 -13.59
CA ASP A 129 -19.95 -9.57 -12.83
C ASP A 129 -20.63 -10.79 -12.16
N TRP A 130 -20.82 -11.88 -12.90
CA TRP A 130 -21.36 -13.11 -12.34
C TRP A 130 -20.48 -13.69 -11.23
N MET A 131 -19.15 -13.68 -11.44
CA MET A 131 -18.20 -14.16 -10.43
C MET A 131 -18.20 -13.26 -9.20
N TYR A 132 -18.21 -11.94 -9.35
CA TYR A 132 -18.26 -11.01 -8.21
C TYR A 132 -19.54 -11.17 -7.40
N ARG A 133 -20.72 -11.29 -8.04
CA ARG A 133 -21.98 -11.57 -7.34
C ARG A 133 -21.91 -12.83 -6.48
N ARG A 134 -21.29 -13.89 -6.99
CA ARG A 134 -21.08 -15.12 -6.22
C ARG A 134 -19.99 -15.00 -5.16
N PHE A 135 -18.92 -14.29 -5.49
CA PHE A 135 -17.78 -14.09 -4.59
C PHE A 135 -18.20 -13.35 -3.33
N PHE A 136 -18.86 -12.22 -3.46
CA PHE A 136 -19.22 -11.36 -2.34
C PHE A 136 -20.46 -11.82 -1.57
N LYS A 137 -21.27 -12.71 -2.11
CA LYS A 137 -22.50 -13.18 -1.45
C LYS A 137 -22.19 -13.81 -0.08
N GLY A 138 -22.69 -13.18 1.00
CA GLY A 138 -22.62 -13.72 2.37
C GLY A 138 -21.20 -13.66 3.00
N ILE A 139 -20.35 -12.74 2.55
CA ILE A 139 -19.04 -12.50 3.18
C ILE A 139 -18.89 -11.05 3.59
N LYS A 140 -18.14 -10.82 4.65
CA LYS A 140 -17.72 -9.48 5.06
C LYS A 140 -16.42 -9.08 4.35
N VAL A 141 -16.28 -7.80 4.05
CA VAL A 141 -15.13 -7.26 3.32
C VAL A 141 -14.40 -6.26 4.21
N ILE A 142 -13.11 -6.42 4.36
CA ILE A 142 -12.23 -5.44 5.00
C ILE A 142 -11.58 -4.61 3.90
N LEU A 143 -11.68 -3.28 4.02
CA LEU A 143 -11.05 -2.31 3.14
C LEU A 143 -10.06 -1.47 3.95
N LEU A 144 -9.03 -0.95 3.27
CA LEU A 144 -7.99 -0.12 3.89
C LEU A 144 -8.43 1.35 4.11
N SER A 145 -9.54 1.76 3.53
CA SER A 145 -10.08 3.10 3.61
C SER A 145 -11.54 3.09 3.18
N ASP A 146 -12.31 4.03 3.72
CA ASP A 146 -13.72 4.22 3.33
C ASP A 146 -13.85 4.62 1.86
N ALA A 147 -12.89 5.40 1.33
CA ALA A 147 -12.85 5.79 -0.08
C ALA A 147 -12.77 4.58 -1.05
N LEU A 148 -12.26 3.43 -0.59
CA LEU A 148 -12.18 2.20 -1.39
C LEU A 148 -13.53 1.46 -1.50
N TYR A 149 -14.57 1.89 -0.78
CA TYR A 149 -15.90 1.29 -0.89
C TYR A 149 -16.48 1.43 -2.30
N GLU A 150 -16.17 2.51 -3.00
CA GLU A 150 -16.60 2.75 -4.38
C GLU A 150 -16.19 1.61 -5.34
N ASP A 151 -15.08 0.91 -5.07
CA ASP A 151 -14.61 -0.21 -5.89
C ASP A 151 -15.51 -1.45 -5.79
N VAL A 152 -16.19 -1.65 -4.65
CA VAL A 152 -16.95 -2.87 -4.37
C VAL A 152 -18.44 -2.64 -4.15
N LYS A 153 -18.93 -1.41 -4.10
CA LYS A 153 -20.28 -1.02 -3.69
C LYS A 153 -21.41 -1.69 -4.51
N LYS A 154 -21.14 -2.07 -5.76
CA LYS A 154 -22.12 -2.81 -6.59
C LYS A 154 -22.46 -4.18 -6.02
N TYR A 155 -21.55 -4.79 -5.25
CA TYR A 155 -21.66 -6.19 -4.81
C TYR A 155 -21.71 -6.35 -3.29
N VAL A 156 -21.29 -5.35 -2.53
CA VAL A 156 -21.15 -5.40 -1.07
C VAL A 156 -21.97 -4.28 -0.45
N LYS A 157 -22.85 -4.64 0.49
CA LYS A 157 -23.57 -3.64 1.28
C LYS A 157 -22.63 -2.94 2.24
N ARG A 158 -22.89 -1.67 2.57
CA ARG A 158 -22.06 -0.90 3.49
C ARG A 158 -21.93 -1.53 4.88
N GLU A 159 -22.99 -2.19 5.36
CA GLU A 159 -23.03 -2.90 6.63
C GLU A 159 -22.09 -4.12 6.72
N ASP A 160 -21.72 -4.70 5.56
CA ASP A 160 -20.78 -5.81 5.44
C ASP A 160 -19.33 -5.36 5.24
N VAL A 161 -19.08 -4.06 5.21
CA VAL A 161 -17.75 -3.49 5.07
C VAL A 161 -17.18 -3.09 6.42
N LEU A 162 -15.96 -3.52 6.68
CA LEU A 162 -15.13 -3.13 7.83
C LEU A 162 -13.94 -2.34 7.32
N ILE A 163 -13.52 -1.32 8.06
CA ILE A 163 -12.33 -0.54 7.70
C ILE A 163 -11.18 -0.93 8.61
N CYS A 164 -10.05 -1.29 8.00
CA CYS A 164 -8.81 -1.60 8.69
C CYS A 164 -7.64 -0.97 7.94
N GLU A 165 -7.32 0.25 8.26
CA GLU A 165 -6.20 1.00 7.70
C GLU A 165 -4.87 0.31 8.04
N ASN A 166 -3.91 0.35 7.13
CA ASN A 166 -2.58 -0.18 7.37
C ASN A 166 -1.86 0.55 8.50
N GLY A 167 -0.95 -0.15 9.15
CA GLY A 167 0.01 0.40 10.11
C GLY A 167 1.39 -0.22 9.93
N ILE A 168 2.42 0.49 10.35
CA ILE A 168 3.81 0.05 10.26
C ILE A 168 4.50 0.12 11.62
N PRO A 169 5.60 -0.64 11.83
CA PRO A 169 6.39 -0.54 13.05
C PRO A 169 6.85 0.89 13.29
N ASP A 170 6.66 1.37 14.52
CA ASP A 170 7.18 2.66 14.92
C ASP A 170 8.69 2.59 15.11
N THR A 171 9.43 3.39 14.35
CA THR A 171 10.88 3.55 14.45
C THR A 171 11.29 4.98 14.79
N SER A 172 10.31 5.85 15.09
CA SER A 172 10.57 7.28 15.34
C SER A 172 11.40 7.53 16.61
N ASP A 173 11.31 6.66 17.61
CA ASP A 173 12.02 6.77 18.88
C ASP A 173 13.48 6.22 18.83
N ARG A 174 13.92 5.69 17.70
CA ARG A 174 15.33 5.30 17.55
C ARG A 174 16.21 6.55 17.65
N SER A 175 17.20 6.49 18.53
CA SER A 175 18.07 7.59 19.03
C SER A 175 18.84 8.38 17.96
N GLU A 176 18.69 8.08 16.70
CA GLU A 176 19.30 8.82 15.60
C GLU A 176 18.50 10.09 15.31
N LYS A 177 19.08 11.24 15.59
CA LYS A 177 18.47 12.55 15.34
C LYS A 177 18.04 12.71 13.88
N ILE A 178 16.88 13.35 13.69
CA ILE A 178 16.46 13.84 12.36
C ILE A 178 17.45 14.97 11.99
N ILE A 179 18.24 14.74 10.94
CA ILE A 179 19.27 15.69 10.48
C ILE A 179 18.70 16.51 9.33
N ARG A 180 18.11 17.66 9.63
CA ARG A 180 17.57 18.58 8.62
C ARG A 180 18.23 19.96 8.74
N ASN A 181 19.52 20.00 8.51
CA ASN A 181 20.23 21.26 8.36
C ASN A 181 20.70 21.43 6.91
N ASN A 182 19.74 21.31 5.99
CA ASN A 182 20.01 21.43 4.58
C ASN A 182 19.96 22.90 4.16
N PRO A 183 21.04 23.46 3.60
CA PRO A 183 21.02 24.84 3.07
C PRO A 183 20.04 24.97 1.91
N THR A 184 19.84 23.90 1.16
CA THR A 184 18.81 23.76 0.12
C THR A 184 17.86 22.62 0.48
N PRO A 185 16.54 22.86 0.55
CA PRO A 185 15.59 21.83 0.94
C PRO A 185 15.63 20.61 0.03
N ARG A 186 15.48 19.41 0.62
CA ARG A 186 15.54 18.11 -0.06
C ARG A 186 14.15 17.50 -0.19
N ILE A 187 13.80 17.20 -1.42
CA ILE A 187 12.60 16.47 -1.79
C ILE A 187 12.94 14.99 -1.92
N LEU A 188 12.10 14.11 -1.40
CA LEU A 188 12.22 12.67 -1.56
C LEU A 188 11.03 12.12 -2.33
N PHE A 189 11.31 11.37 -3.40
CA PHE A 189 10.39 10.47 -4.06
C PHE A 189 10.85 9.03 -3.81
N LEU A 190 9.96 8.16 -3.35
CA LEU A 190 10.30 6.76 -3.07
C LEU A 190 9.22 5.82 -3.61
N SER A 191 9.51 5.18 -4.73
CA SER A 191 8.70 4.13 -5.36
C SER A 191 9.48 3.48 -6.51
N ASN A 192 9.05 2.30 -6.97
CA ASN A 192 9.54 1.79 -8.25
C ASN A 192 9.30 2.82 -9.37
N LEU A 193 10.22 2.86 -10.34
CA LEU A 193 10.15 3.79 -11.47
C LEU A 193 9.07 3.35 -12.47
N LEU A 194 7.81 3.58 -12.11
CA LEU A 194 6.63 3.41 -12.96
C LEU A 194 6.08 4.79 -13.33
N ILE A 195 5.67 4.98 -14.58
CA ILE A 195 5.08 6.23 -15.05
C ILE A 195 3.88 6.62 -14.17
N THR A 196 3.03 5.64 -13.88
CA THR A 196 1.82 5.84 -13.08
C THR A 196 2.08 6.15 -11.59
N LYS A 197 3.29 5.94 -11.09
CA LYS A 197 3.71 6.42 -9.75
C LYS A 197 4.04 7.91 -9.73
N GLY A 198 3.94 8.58 -10.88
CA GLY A 198 4.09 10.02 -11.00
C GLY A 198 5.53 10.50 -11.18
N VAL A 199 6.43 9.61 -11.63
CA VAL A 199 7.85 9.94 -11.89
C VAL A 199 7.97 11.13 -12.85
N ILE A 200 7.30 11.05 -14.01
CA ILE A 200 7.34 12.11 -15.04
C ILE A 200 6.61 13.37 -14.55
N VAL A 201 5.46 13.22 -13.91
CA VAL A 201 4.70 14.34 -13.33
C VAL A 201 5.54 15.14 -12.34
N LEU A 202 6.33 14.45 -11.49
CA LEU A 202 7.23 15.14 -10.57
C LEU A 202 8.39 15.83 -11.31
N LEU A 203 9.00 15.19 -12.30
CA LEU A 203 10.06 15.84 -13.10
C LEU A 203 9.54 17.10 -13.80
N ASP A 204 8.32 17.09 -14.36
CA ASP A 204 7.69 18.26 -14.95
C ASP A 204 7.44 19.36 -13.93
N ALA A 205 6.97 19.01 -12.73
CA ALA A 205 6.78 19.97 -11.64
C ALA A 205 8.12 20.60 -11.18
N LEU A 206 9.19 19.79 -11.08
CA LEU A 206 10.52 20.26 -10.72
C LEU A 206 11.09 21.20 -11.80
N LYS A 207 10.81 20.95 -13.09
CA LYS A 207 11.18 21.87 -14.17
C LYS A 207 10.53 23.23 -13.99
N LEU A 208 9.23 23.26 -13.67
CA LEU A 208 8.51 24.52 -13.40
C LEU A 208 9.12 25.30 -12.22
N LEU A 209 9.57 24.61 -11.17
CA LEU A 209 10.22 25.25 -10.03
C LEU A 209 11.60 25.81 -10.40
N LYS A 210 12.37 25.07 -11.18
CA LYS A 210 13.67 25.55 -11.68
C LYS A 210 13.52 26.79 -12.56
N ASP A 211 12.52 26.83 -13.44
CA ASP A 211 12.24 28.00 -14.30
C ASP A 211 11.85 29.24 -13.51
N LYS A 212 11.34 29.06 -12.29
CA LYS A 212 11.08 30.14 -11.31
C LYS A 212 12.30 30.46 -10.45
N ASN A 213 13.48 29.88 -10.71
CA ASN A 213 14.72 30.00 -9.92
C ASN A 213 14.52 29.61 -8.43
N ILE A 214 13.68 28.63 -8.13
CA ILE A 214 13.47 28.11 -6.78
C ILE A 214 14.49 26.99 -6.54
N GLY A 215 15.33 27.13 -5.50
CA GLY A 215 16.35 26.14 -5.16
C GLY A 215 15.78 24.90 -4.46
N PHE A 216 16.15 23.71 -4.92
CA PHE A 216 15.81 22.42 -4.32
C PHE A 216 16.83 21.34 -4.73
N VAL A 217 16.84 20.24 -3.98
CA VAL A 217 17.45 18.96 -4.41
C VAL A 217 16.36 17.90 -4.33
N CYS A 218 16.23 17.05 -5.35
CA CYS A 218 15.27 15.95 -5.35
C CYS A 218 15.95 14.60 -5.52
N ASN A 219 15.71 13.69 -4.58
CA ASN A 219 16.20 12.32 -4.62
C ASN A 219 15.07 11.37 -5.07
N PHE A 220 15.31 10.66 -6.17
CA PHE A 220 14.46 9.57 -6.62
C PHE A 220 15.05 8.24 -6.15
N VAL A 221 14.23 7.44 -5.46
CA VAL A 221 14.62 6.17 -4.86
C VAL A 221 13.63 5.08 -5.26
N GLY A 222 14.12 3.97 -5.79
CA GLY A 222 13.28 2.85 -6.16
C GLY A 222 13.90 1.93 -7.19
N ALA A 223 13.25 0.80 -7.44
CA ALA A 223 13.71 -0.13 -8.46
C ALA A 223 13.34 0.36 -9.86
N GLU A 224 14.22 0.09 -10.79
CA GLU A 224 13.93 0.17 -12.22
C GLU A 224 12.81 -0.79 -12.61
N THR A 225 12.10 -0.45 -13.68
CA THR A 225 11.04 -1.27 -14.26
C THR A 225 11.22 -1.38 -15.77
N ASN A 226 10.39 -2.18 -16.42
CA ASN A 226 10.37 -2.25 -17.89
C ASN A 226 9.84 -0.95 -18.54
N GLU A 227 9.17 -0.06 -17.76
CA GLU A 227 8.68 1.23 -18.24
C GLU A 227 9.79 2.29 -18.18
N ILE A 228 10.53 2.30 -17.07
CA ILE A 228 11.61 3.28 -16.84
C ILE A 228 12.78 2.55 -16.17
N ASP A 229 13.88 2.42 -16.92
CA ASP A 229 15.19 2.04 -16.38
C ASP A 229 16.01 3.29 -16.02
N ALA A 230 17.21 3.11 -15.50
CA ALA A 230 18.09 4.21 -15.09
C ALA A 230 18.47 5.11 -16.28
N GLN A 231 18.73 4.55 -17.46
CA GLN A 231 19.11 5.30 -18.64
C GLN A 231 17.95 6.17 -19.13
N HIS A 232 16.76 5.61 -19.22
CA HIS A 232 15.55 6.35 -19.58
C HIS A 232 15.29 7.47 -18.56
N PHE A 233 15.33 7.18 -17.26
CA PHE A 233 15.15 8.18 -16.21
C PHE A 233 16.15 9.36 -16.33
N LEU A 234 17.43 9.06 -16.48
CA LEU A 234 18.48 10.10 -16.64
C LEU A 234 18.29 10.90 -17.93
N GLY A 235 17.82 10.27 -19.01
CA GLY A 235 17.44 10.96 -20.24
C GLY A 235 16.28 11.96 -20.02
N GLU A 236 15.27 11.57 -19.25
CA GLU A 236 14.14 12.46 -18.88
C GLU A 236 14.58 13.63 -17.98
N VAL A 237 15.55 13.40 -17.07
CA VAL A 237 16.19 14.45 -16.26
C VAL A 237 16.96 15.42 -17.15
N GLN A 238 17.74 14.90 -18.12
CA GLN A 238 18.55 15.72 -19.04
C GLN A 238 17.66 16.55 -19.98
N LYS A 239 16.61 15.99 -20.52
CA LYS A 239 15.64 16.73 -21.39
C LYS A 239 15.06 17.96 -20.69
N ARG A 240 14.91 17.91 -19.35
CA ARG A 240 14.38 19.01 -18.53
C ARG A 240 15.46 19.91 -17.96
N GLY A 241 16.73 19.60 -18.20
CA GLY A 241 17.87 20.35 -17.67
C GLY A 241 18.02 20.26 -16.14
N LEU A 242 17.61 19.13 -15.53
CA LEU A 242 17.54 18.96 -14.07
C LEU A 242 18.74 18.20 -13.48
N GLN A 243 19.85 18.06 -14.20
CA GLN A 243 20.98 17.19 -13.81
C GLN A 243 21.65 17.62 -12.50
N GLN A 244 21.57 18.91 -12.14
CA GLN A 244 22.16 19.44 -10.90
C GLN A 244 21.23 19.23 -9.69
N GLU A 245 19.92 19.27 -9.90
CA GLU A 245 18.91 19.24 -8.83
C GLU A 245 18.40 17.82 -8.54
N VAL A 246 18.41 16.92 -9.53
CA VAL A 246 17.80 15.59 -9.43
C VAL A 246 18.85 14.48 -9.37
N LYS A 247 18.69 13.58 -8.40
CA LYS A 247 19.56 12.40 -8.23
C LYS A 247 18.71 11.12 -8.23
N TYR A 248 19.14 10.12 -8.99
CA TYR A 248 18.62 8.76 -8.89
C TYR A 248 19.56 7.92 -8.02
N LEU A 249 19.04 7.41 -6.91
CA LEU A 249 19.82 6.67 -5.91
C LEU A 249 19.62 5.15 -5.98
N GLY A 250 18.87 4.68 -6.99
CA GLY A 250 18.54 3.27 -7.11
C GLY A 250 17.64 2.77 -5.99
N LYS A 251 17.56 1.47 -5.87
CA LYS A 251 16.73 0.78 -4.89
C LYS A 251 17.40 0.77 -3.52
N LYS A 252 16.68 1.20 -2.45
CA LYS A 252 17.17 1.25 -1.08
C LYS A 252 16.22 0.53 -0.13
N TYR A 253 16.79 -0.12 0.90
CA TYR A 253 16.05 -0.84 1.93
C TYR A 253 16.63 -0.59 3.32
N GLY A 254 15.87 -0.95 4.36
CA GLY A 254 16.30 -0.91 5.75
C GLY A 254 16.86 0.45 6.15
N LYS A 255 18.05 0.46 6.77
CA LYS A 255 18.68 1.68 7.29
C LYS A 255 18.99 2.73 6.23
N GLU A 256 19.39 2.33 5.01
CA GLU A 256 19.64 3.29 3.92
C GLU A 256 18.37 4.03 3.52
N LYS A 257 17.24 3.31 3.41
CA LYS A 257 15.94 3.91 3.13
C LYS A 257 15.51 4.84 4.25
N GLU A 258 15.64 4.42 5.50
CA GLU A 258 15.31 5.21 6.68
C GLU A 258 16.15 6.50 6.74
N TYR A 259 17.45 6.41 6.49
CA TYR A 259 18.33 7.57 6.41
C TYR A 259 17.86 8.62 5.40
N LEU A 260 17.38 8.19 4.23
CA LEU A 260 16.89 9.11 3.20
C LEU A 260 15.64 9.88 3.65
N TYR A 261 14.72 9.24 4.37
CA TYR A 261 13.59 9.95 4.98
C TYR A 261 14.06 10.96 6.03
N ARG A 262 15.02 10.58 6.90
CA ARG A 262 15.56 11.45 7.96
C ARG A 262 16.28 12.69 7.44
N CYS A 263 16.93 12.58 6.28
CA CYS A 263 17.69 13.66 5.64
C CYS A 263 16.87 14.51 4.68
N SER A 264 15.60 14.19 4.46
CA SER A 264 14.71 14.91 3.54
C SER A 264 13.83 15.90 4.28
N ASP A 265 13.31 16.90 3.55
CA ASP A 265 12.47 17.97 4.09
C ASP A 265 11.01 17.84 3.64
N ILE A 266 10.78 17.25 2.48
CA ILE A 266 9.44 17.08 1.87
C ILE A 266 9.37 15.69 1.22
N PHE A 267 8.28 14.99 1.43
CA PHE A 267 7.99 13.74 0.72
C PHE A 267 6.95 13.97 -0.36
N VAL A 268 7.25 13.57 -1.60
CA VAL A 268 6.37 13.78 -2.75
C VAL A 268 6.10 12.45 -3.45
N PHE A 269 4.82 12.07 -3.52
CA PHE A 269 4.35 10.83 -4.14
C PHE A 269 3.12 11.08 -4.99
N PRO A 270 3.25 11.68 -6.21
CA PRO A 270 2.12 12.13 -7.03
C PRO A 270 1.55 10.99 -7.87
N THR A 271 1.27 9.86 -7.22
CA THR A 271 0.79 8.63 -7.85
C THR A 271 -0.60 8.81 -8.46
N TYR A 272 -0.78 8.22 -9.65
CA TYR A 272 -2.09 7.93 -10.25
C TYR A 272 -2.18 6.45 -10.63
N TYR A 273 -1.37 5.64 -9.93
CA TYR A 273 -1.36 4.19 -10.13
C TYR A 273 -2.70 3.60 -9.72
N TYR A 274 -3.41 3.09 -10.70
CA TYR A 274 -4.78 2.63 -10.53
C TYR A 274 -4.98 1.64 -9.37
N ASN A 275 -4.01 0.74 -9.12
CA ASN A 275 -4.10 -0.24 -8.04
C ASN A 275 -3.59 0.29 -6.68
N GLU A 276 -3.32 1.59 -6.54
CA GLU A 276 -2.95 2.17 -5.26
C GLU A 276 -4.11 2.12 -4.28
N CYS A 277 -3.89 1.56 -3.10
CA CYS A 277 -4.90 1.50 -2.06
C CYS A 277 -4.51 2.30 -0.82
N PHE A 278 -3.38 1.99 -0.22
CA PHE A 278 -2.95 2.61 1.02
C PHE A 278 -1.42 2.55 1.11
N PRO A 279 -0.70 3.51 0.50
CA PRO A 279 0.74 3.43 0.32
C PRO A 279 1.50 3.58 1.64
N LEU A 280 2.25 2.54 2.02
CA LEU A 280 3.04 2.51 3.25
C LEU A 280 4.14 3.58 3.28
N VAL A 281 4.63 3.99 2.11
CA VAL A 281 5.66 5.04 1.99
C VAL A 281 5.21 6.40 2.55
N LEU A 282 3.91 6.68 2.54
CA LEU A 282 3.36 7.88 3.19
C LEU A 282 3.42 7.76 4.71
N LEU A 283 3.14 6.59 5.26
CA LEU A 283 3.24 6.33 6.71
C LEU A 283 4.72 6.41 7.16
N GLU A 284 5.63 5.87 6.34
CA GLU A 284 7.07 5.95 6.57
C GLU A 284 7.57 7.40 6.56
N ALA A 285 7.05 8.24 5.67
CA ALA A 285 7.37 9.67 5.63
C ALA A 285 6.81 10.41 6.85
N MET A 286 5.56 10.14 7.22
CA MET A 286 4.90 10.77 8.38
C MET A 286 5.61 10.45 9.69
N GLN A 287 6.03 9.19 9.92
CA GLN A 287 6.76 8.84 11.14
C GLN A 287 8.13 9.56 11.25
N MET A 288 8.67 10.03 10.11
CA MET A 288 9.89 10.83 10.07
C MET A 288 9.60 12.34 9.98
N HIS A 289 8.43 12.79 10.38
CA HIS A 289 8.00 14.19 10.40
C HIS A 289 8.13 14.89 9.04
N LEU A 290 7.89 14.17 7.92
CA LEU A 290 7.86 14.79 6.60
C LEU A 290 6.45 15.23 6.23
N PRO A 291 6.25 16.48 5.83
CA PRO A 291 5.03 16.86 5.13
C PRO A 291 4.94 16.10 3.81
N CYS A 292 3.76 15.55 3.52
CA CYS A 292 3.55 14.70 2.37
C CYS A 292 2.73 15.44 1.29
N ILE A 293 3.18 15.38 0.03
CA ILE A 293 2.38 15.82 -1.12
C ILE A 293 2.05 14.59 -1.96
N SER A 294 0.76 14.35 -2.18
CA SER A 294 0.27 13.24 -2.99
C SER A 294 -1.04 13.57 -3.68
N THR A 295 -1.70 12.58 -4.27
CA THR A 295 -2.98 12.72 -4.96
C THR A 295 -4.12 12.12 -4.14
N THR A 296 -5.34 12.18 -4.67
CA THR A 296 -6.53 11.52 -4.08
C THR A 296 -6.68 10.07 -4.54
N GLU A 297 -5.62 9.41 -5.02
CA GLU A 297 -5.70 8.02 -5.48
C GLU A 297 -5.92 7.05 -4.31
N GLY A 298 -6.86 6.11 -4.49
CA GLY A 298 -7.15 5.08 -3.49
C GLY A 298 -7.54 5.64 -2.12
N GLY A 299 -6.89 5.16 -1.06
CA GLY A 299 -7.09 5.59 0.32
C GLY A 299 -6.15 6.70 0.78
N ILE A 300 -5.45 7.39 -0.11
CA ILE A 300 -4.48 8.44 0.27
C ILE A 300 -5.15 9.59 1.02
N SER A 301 -6.40 9.93 0.69
CA SER A 301 -7.19 10.94 1.41
C SER A 301 -7.50 10.56 2.87
N SER A 302 -7.41 9.27 3.23
CA SER A 302 -7.48 8.84 4.63
C SER A 302 -6.13 8.96 5.35
N ILE A 303 -5.03 9.15 4.62
CA ILE A 303 -3.69 9.34 5.20
C ILE A 303 -3.37 10.83 5.31
N ILE A 304 -3.53 11.57 4.20
CA ILE A 304 -3.22 13.00 4.13
C ILE A 304 -4.50 13.82 4.30
N ARG A 305 -4.52 14.68 5.30
CA ARG A 305 -5.51 15.76 5.45
C ARG A 305 -4.93 17.01 4.79
N HIS A 306 -5.59 17.44 3.70
CA HIS A 306 -5.14 18.58 2.93
C HIS A 306 -5.01 19.85 3.79
N GLY A 307 -3.84 20.47 3.78
CA GLY A 307 -3.56 21.68 4.56
C GLY A 307 -3.13 21.43 6.01
N GLU A 308 -3.30 20.21 6.56
CA GLU A 308 -2.95 19.92 7.95
C GLU A 308 -1.59 19.19 8.07
N ASN A 309 -1.44 18.05 7.39
CA ASN A 309 -0.22 17.24 7.41
C ASN A 309 0.40 17.04 6.03
N GLY A 310 -0.07 17.78 5.03
CA GLY A 310 0.40 17.75 3.67
C GLY A 310 -0.60 18.33 2.68
N TYR A 311 -0.32 18.11 1.39
CA TYR A 311 -1.20 18.57 0.32
C TYR A 311 -1.67 17.39 -0.55
N LEU A 312 -2.95 17.41 -0.90
CA LEU A 312 -3.53 16.58 -1.94
C LEU A 312 -3.67 17.41 -3.21
N VAL A 313 -3.12 16.93 -4.31
CA VAL A 313 -3.17 17.58 -5.62
C VAL A 313 -3.93 16.71 -6.62
N GLU A 314 -4.39 17.34 -7.69
CA GLU A 314 -5.01 16.63 -8.80
C GLU A 314 -4.02 15.69 -9.49
N ARG A 315 -4.51 14.54 -9.95
CA ARG A 315 -3.69 13.56 -10.70
C ARG A 315 -3.22 14.14 -12.02
N ASN A 316 -2.02 13.81 -12.44
CA ASN A 316 -1.41 14.28 -13.70
C ASN A 316 -1.39 15.81 -13.87
N ASN A 317 -1.30 16.55 -12.76
CA ASN A 317 -1.23 18.01 -12.79
C ASN A 317 0.12 18.51 -12.23
N PRO A 318 1.16 18.64 -13.10
CA PRO A 318 2.48 19.13 -12.68
C PRO A 318 2.43 20.55 -12.11
N THR A 319 1.54 21.41 -12.59
CA THR A 319 1.41 22.79 -12.12
C THR A 319 0.89 22.84 -10.69
N ALA A 320 -0.18 22.11 -10.38
CA ALA A 320 -0.71 22.02 -9.02
C ALA A 320 0.31 21.39 -8.06
N LEU A 321 1.06 20.39 -8.54
CA LEU A 321 2.14 19.77 -7.78
C LEU A 321 3.26 20.75 -7.49
N ALA A 322 3.75 21.49 -8.52
CA ALA A 322 4.78 22.51 -8.37
C ALA A 322 4.39 23.60 -7.37
N ASN A 323 3.14 24.12 -7.46
CA ASN A 323 2.65 25.13 -6.54
C ASN A 323 2.61 24.64 -5.09
N SER A 324 2.25 23.36 -4.85
CA SER A 324 2.26 22.77 -3.51
C SER A 324 3.65 22.57 -2.97
N ILE A 325 4.60 22.13 -3.82
CA ILE A 325 6.01 22.00 -3.47
C ILE A 325 6.61 23.38 -3.17
N GLU A 326 6.33 24.40 -4.00
CA GLU A 326 6.81 25.77 -3.84
C GLU A 326 6.46 26.35 -2.47
N LYS A 327 5.19 26.17 -2.03
CA LYS A 327 4.76 26.61 -0.70
C LYS A 327 5.62 26.01 0.41
N LEU A 328 5.88 24.71 0.34
CA LEU A 328 6.70 24.04 1.34
C LEU A 328 8.19 24.36 1.21
N LEU A 329 8.71 24.68 0.03
CA LEU A 329 10.12 25.08 -0.16
C LEU A 329 10.38 26.47 0.44
N LYS A 330 9.42 27.39 0.31
CA LYS A 330 9.54 28.77 0.78
C LYS A 330 9.29 28.97 2.27
N ASP A 331 8.54 28.07 2.90
CA ASP A 331 8.08 28.24 4.29
C ASP A 331 8.57 27.05 5.16
N ALA A 332 9.64 27.30 5.93
CA ALA A 332 10.24 26.31 6.81
C ALA A 332 9.35 25.95 8.01
N ASP A 333 8.62 26.94 8.55
CA ASP A 333 7.73 26.73 9.70
C ASP A 333 6.51 25.91 9.27
N LEU A 334 5.96 26.20 8.10
CA LEU A 334 4.86 25.41 7.51
C LEU A 334 5.31 23.94 7.31
N ARG A 335 6.52 23.72 6.76
CA ARG A 335 7.09 22.35 6.62
C ARG A 335 7.16 21.64 7.96
N LYS A 336 7.71 22.32 8.98
CA LYS A 336 7.85 21.78 10.33
C LYS A 336 6.49 21.45 10.95
N ASN A 337 5.55 22.38 10.89
CA ASN A 337 4.22 22.22 11.48
C ASN A 337 3.44 21.07 10.80
N MET A 338 3.45 21.00 9.46
CA MET A 338 2.80 19.91 8.74
C MET A 338 3.46 18.55 9.02
N GLY A 339 4.79 18.53 9.10
CA GLY A 339 5.52 17.32 9.45
C GLY A 339 5.19 16.81 10.84
N GLU A 340 5.09 17.72 11.82
CA GLU A 340 4.69 17.40 13.20
C GLU A 340 3.25 16.89 13.27
N ASN A 341 2.32 17.51 12.55
CA ASN A 341 0.94 17.04 12.46
C ASN A 341 0.86 15.64 11.80
N GLY A 342 1.69 15.40 10.78
CA GLY A 342 1.84 14.08 10.15
C GLY A 342 2.31 13.03 11.15
N TRP A 343 3.35 13.33 11.92
CA TRP A 343 3.86 12.42 12.95
C TRP A 343 2.84 12.13 14.04
N LYS A 344 2.14 13.15 14.57
CA LYS A 344 1.07 12.95 15.56
C LYS A 344 -0.01 12.02 15.03
N ARG A 345 -0.43 12.22 13.78
CA ARG A 345 -1.41 11.36 13.12
C ARG A 345 -0.88 9.94 12.92
N PHE A 346 0.40 9.77 12.54
CA PHE A 346 1.03 8.46 12.46
C PHE A 346 1.00 7.75 13.81
N LYS A 347 1.38 8.43 14.89
CA LYS A 347 1.41 7.87 16.26
C LYS A 347 0.02 7.43 16.73
N SER A 348 -1.04 8.19 16.41
CA SER A 348 -2.41 7.84 16.79
C SER A 348 -3.02 6.74 15.95
N ASP A 349 -2.82 6.79 14.61
CA ASP A 349 -3.65 6.02 13.68
C ASP A 349 -2.88 4.92 12.95
N PHE A 350 -1.57 5.06 12.70
CA PHE A 350 -0.87 4.25 11.70
C PHE A 350 0.33 3.47 12.24
N THR A 351 0.47 3.36 13.57
CA THR A 351 1.42 2.43 14.17
C THR A 351 0.99 0.98 13.96
N LEU A 352 1.94 0.05 14.02
CA LEU A 352 1.64 -1.38 13.96
C LEU A 352 0.65 -1.79 15.06
N GLU A 353 0.80 -1.26 16.27
CA GLU A 353 -0.11 -1.54 17.40
C GLU A 353 -1.55 -1.09 17.09
N ALA A 354 -1.72 0.11 16.51
CA ALA A 354 -3.04 0.61 16.11
C ALA A 354 -3.68 -0.28 15.04
N PHE A 355 -2.89 -0.74 14.05
CA PHE A 355 -3.34 -1.69 13.05
C PHE A 355 -3.75 -3.03 13.64
N GLU A 356 -2.95 -3.61 14.54
CA GLU A 356 -3.23 -4.90 15.18
C GLU A 356 -4.53 -4.87 15.98
N LYS A 357 -4.77 -3.79 16.73
CA LYS A 357 -6.03 -3.57 17.47
C LYS A 357 -7.25 -3.45 16.52
N ARG A 358 -7.12 -2.71 15.42
CA ARG A 358 -8.18 -2.62 14.39
C ARG A 358 -8.45 -3.97 13.74
N MET A 359 -7.40 -4.71 13.40
CA MET A 359 -7.52 -6.04 12.80
C MET A 359 -8.20 -7.02 13.75
N GLU A 360 -7.81 -7.05 15.02
CA GLU A 360 -8.48 -7.86 16.05
C GLU A 360 -9.98 -7.54 16.14
N PHE A 361 -10.33 -6.25 16.16
CA PHE A 361 -11.73 -5.81 16.13
C PHE A 361 -12.47 -6.29 14.88
N CYS A 362 -11.88 -6.13 13.70
CA CYS A 362 -12.47 -6.59 12.43
C CYS A 362 -12.70 -8.12 12.43
N LEU A 363 -11.73 -8.89 12.92
CA LEU A 363 -11.85 -10.35 13.01
C LEU A 363 -12.97 -10.76 13.98
N LYS A 364 -13.07 -10.11 15.14
CA LYS A 364 -14.18 -10.33 16.10
C LYS A 364 -15.55 -10.01 15.48
N LYS A 365 -15.65 -8.94 14.69
CA LYS A 365 -16.87 -8.58 13.96
C LYS A 365 -17.20 -9.56 12.83
N ALA A 366 -16.18 -10.11 12.17
CA ALA A 366 -16.38 -11.09 11.10
C ALA A 366 -16.80 -12.48 11.62
N LEU A 367 -16.49 -12.80 12.87
CA LEU A 367 -16.92 -14.02 13.55
C LEU A 367 -18.40 -14.02 13.94
N LYS A 368 -18.96 -12.84 14.21
CA LYS A 368 -20.40 -12.65 14.48
C LYS A 368 -21.21 -12.77 13.20
#